data_5f8e8ed98459cc56e16458f732cfbd7d
#
_entry.id   5f8e8ed98459cc56e16458f732cfbd7d
#
_cell.length_a   1.000
_cell.length_b   1.000
_cell.length_c   1.000
_cell.angle_alpha   90.00
_cell.angle_beta   90.00
_cell.angle_gamma   90.00
#
_symmetry.space_group_name_H-M   'P 1'
#
loop_
_entity.id
_entity.type
_entity.pdbx_description
1 polymer ?
#
loop_
_entity_poly.entity_id
_entity_poly.type
_entity_poly.pdbx_seq_one_letter_code
_entity_poly.pdbx_strand_id
1 'polypeptide(L)'
;ALALLFCCIADFVIERDFRFGVISFGLAHLVLIGYIAQLGGFRWGTVVAALIIYGIIALIFRQYLHSLGSMLLPMVLYPLVLSFMTAMAGTLPFAVSPQWILFALGAAAFCISDLFVARDFICGITGTQKNGALILYYLAVYAMASIQVYL
;
A
#
# COMPACT_ATOMS: atom_id res chain seq x y z
N ALA A 1 4.14 -9.30 12.37
CA ALA A 1 4.86 -8.41 13.30
C ALA A 1 5.85 -7.47 12.59
N LEU A 2 6.80 -8.00 11.77
CA LEU A 2 7.88 -7.18 11.16
C LEU A 2 7.33 -6.08 10.24
N ALA A 3 6.34 -6.37 9.39
CA ALA A 3 5.74 -5.37 8.50
C ALA A 3 5.09 -4.22 9.27
N LEU A 4 4.39 -4.53 10.37
CA LEU A 4 3.78 -3.51 11.24
C LEU A 4 4.83 -2.63 11.92
N LEU A 5 5.97 -3.20 12.29
CA LEU A 5 7.10 -2.42 12.82
C LEU A 5 7.61 -1.41 11.78
N PHE A 6 7.76 -1.84 10.52
CA PHE A 6 8.15 -0.91 9.45
C PHE A 6 7.08 0.16 9.19
N CYS A 7 5.78 -0.16 9.29
CA CYS A 7 4.72 0.84 9.21
C CYS A 7 4.85 1.89 10.34
N CYS A 8 5.03 1.44 11.60
CA CYS A 8 5.23 2.37 12.73
C CYS A 8 6.47 3.26 12.55
N ILE A 9 7.57 2.71 12.04
CA ILE A 9 8.78 3.50 11.72
C ILE A 9 8.47 4.50 10.60
N ALA A 10 7.76 4.06 9.57
CA ALA A 10 7.39 4.90 8.43
C ALA A 10 6.50 6.07 8.86
N ASP A 11 5.52 5.84 9.74
CA ASP A 11 4.64 6.88 10.29
C ASP A 11 5.43 7.98 10.99
N PHE A 12 6.43 7.60 11.77
CA PHE A 12 7.28 8.56 12.47
C PHE A 12 8.24 9.30 11.54
N VAL A 13 8.76 8.62 10.53
CA VAL A 13 9.78 9.16 9.62
C VAL A 13 9.16 10.07 8.56
N ILE A 14 7.94 9.76 8.08
CA ILE A 14 7.30 10.49 6.98
C ILE A 14 7.01 11.95 7.35
N GLU A 15 6.76 12.22 8.63
CA GLU A 15 6.57 13.60 9.14
C GLU A 15 7.85 14.44 9.09
N ARG A 16 9.03 13.79 9.14
CA ARG A 16 10.34 14.45 9.13
C ARG A 16 10.95 14.53 7.75
N ASP A 17 10.87 13.44 7.00
CA ASP A 17 11.35 13.34 5.62
C ASP A 17 10.48 12.37 4.85
N PHE A 18 9.73 12.92 3.89
CA PHE A 18 8.79 12.16 3.07
C PHE A 18 9.47 11.02 2.29
N ARG A 19 10.72 11.23 1.83
CA ARG A 19 11.46 10.21 1.04
C ARG A 19 11.75 8.98 1.87
N PHE A 20 12.27 9.16 3.07
CA PHE A 20 12.57 8.05 3.98
C PHE A 20 11.29 7.38 4.47
N GLY A 21 10.20 8.13 4.66
CA GLY A 21 8.88 7.57 4.94
C GLY A 21 8.40 6.63 3.85
N VAL A 22 8.42 7.08 2.59
CA VAL A 22 8.04 6.26 1.42
C VAL A 22 8.91 5.00 1.29
N ILE A 23 10.22 5.10 1.52
CA ILE A 23 11.12 3.94 1.51
C ILE A 23 10.75 2.95 2.63
N SER A 24 10.48 3.44 3.84
CA SER A 24 10.11 2.61 4.98
C SER A 24 8.78 1.88 4.75
N PHE A 25 7.78 2.55 4.20
CA PHE A 25 6.53 1.90 3.77
C PHE A 25 6.77 0.89 2.66
N GLY A 26 7.63 1.21 1.68
CA GLY A 26 8.03 0.26 0.64
C GLY A 26 8.62 -1.03 1.21
N LEU A 27 9.47 -0.93 2.22
CA LEU A 27 10.04 -2.10 2.93
C LEU A 27 8.95 -2.89 3.65
N ALA A 28 7.99 -2.22 4.31
CA ALA A 28 6.83 -2.90 4.92
C ALA A 28 6.05 -3.73 3.90
N HIS A 29 5.80 -3.17 2.72
CA HIS A 29 5.09 -3.86 1.64
C HIS A 29 5.89 -5.03 1.07
N LEU A 30 7.21 -4.92 0.93
CA LEU A 30 8.07 -6.03 0.50
C LEU A 30 8.03 -7.19 1.51
N VAL A 31 8.01 -6.89 2.81
CA VAL A 31 7.84 -7.91 3.86
C VAL A 31 6.47 -8.57 3.75
N LEU A 32 5.40 -7.79 3.51
CA LEU A 32 4.05 -8.34 3.29
C LEU A 32 3.98 -9.21 2.03
N ILE A 33 4.58 -8.79 0.92
CA ILE A 33 4.68 -9.59 -0.31
C ILE A 33 5.35 -10.94 -0.02
N GLY A 34 6.48 -10.93 0.70
CA GLY A 34 7.17 -12.16 1.10
C GLY A 34 6.29 -13.07 1.95
N TYR A 35 5.54 -12.51 2.90
CA TYR A 35 4.60 -13.25 3.73
C TYR A 35 3.46 -13.85 2.91
N ILE A 36 2.82 -13.06 2.04
CA ILE A 36 1.71 -13.52 1.18
C ILE A 36 2.19 -14.59 0.20
N ALA A 37 3.41 -14.46 -0.35
CA ALA A 37 3.98 -15.46 -1.25
C ALA A 37 4.13 -16.83 -0.58
N GLN A 38 4.48 -16.87 0.70
CA GLN A 38 4.58 -18.13 1.48
C GLN A 38 3.20 -18.76 1.71
N LEU A 39 2.14 -17.98 1.78
CA LEU A 39 0.79 -18.47 2.06
C LEU A 39 0.04 -18.93 0.80
N GLY A 40 0.06 -18.12 -0.25
CA GLY A 40 -0.82 -18.31 -1.40
C GLY A 40 -0.12 -18.66 -2.70
N GLY A 41 1.20 -18.57 -2.72
CA GLY A 41 1.99 -18.72 -3.93
C GLY A 41 1.80 -17.59 -4.94
N PHE A 42 2.62 -17.65 -5.98
CA PHE A 42 2.58 -16.69 -7.08
C PHE A 42 1.66 -17.20 -8.20
N ARG A 43 0.81 -16.34 -8.72
CA ARG A 43 -0.08 -16.63 -9.86
C ARG A 43 0.07 -15.55 -10.94
N TRP A 44 0.04 -15.93 -12.20
CA TRP A 44 0.11 -14.99 -13.32
C TRP A 44 -1.00 -13.94 -13.30
N GLY A 45 -2.21 -14.31 -12.86
CA GLY A 45 -3.32 -13.37 -12.67
C GLY A 45 -3.01 -12.23 -11.70
N THR A 46 -2.16 -12.48 -10.71
CA THR A 46 -1.69 -11.45 -9.76
C THR A 46 -0.88 -10.36 -10.46
N VAL A 47 -0.04 -10.74 -11.43
CA VAL A 47 0.76 -9.77 -12.21
C VAL A 47 -0.17 -8.88 -13.03
N VAL A 48 -1.15 -9.48 -13.69
CA VAL A 48 -2.11 -8.72 -14.50
C VAL A 48 -2.91 -7.75 -13.63
N ALA A 49 -3.41 -8.21 -12.48
CA ALA A 49 -4.11 -7.35 -11.53
C ALA A 49 -3.21 -6.21 -10.99
N ALA A 50 -1.96 -6.51 -10.64
CA ALA A 50 -1.00 -5.51 -10.19
C ALA A 50 -0.73 -4.45 -11.28
N LEU A 51 -0.58 -4.86 -12.53
CA LEU A 51 -0.38 -3.94 -13.65
C LEU A 51 -1.61 -3.07 -13.91
N ILE A 52 -2.82 -3.61 -13.73
CA ILE A 52 -4.06 -2.82 -13.83
C ILE A 52 -4.11 -1.77 -12.73
N ILE A 53 -3.89 -2.16 -11.46
CA ILE A 53 -3.87 -1.22 -10.32
C ILE A 53 -2.82 -0.15 -10.55
N TYR A 54 -1.59 -0.54 -10.89
CA TYR A 54 -0.50 0.39 -11.18
C TYR A 54 -0.83 1.34 -12.33
N GLY A 55 -1.41 0.83 -13.42
CA GLY A 55 -1.84 1.63 -14.57
C GLY A 55 -2.89 2.68 -14.19
N ILE A 56 -3.86 2.32 -13.35
CA ILE A 56 -4.86 3.27 -12.82
C ILE A 56 -4.17 4.37 -12.00
N ILE A 57 -3.26 4.00 -11.08
CA ILE A 57 -2.51 4.96 -10.28
C ILE A 57 -1.67 5.87 -11.18
N ALA A 58 -0.95 5.31 -12.15
CA ALA A 58 -0.14 6.06 -13.09
C ALA A 58 -0.98 7.06 -13.92
N LEU A 59 -2.18 6.67 -14.35
CA LEU A 59 -3.11 7.54 -15.07
C LEU A 59 -3.61 8.71 -14.20
N ILE A 60 -3.91 8.46 -12.92
CA ILE A 60 -4.34 9.50 -11.97
C ILE A 60 -3.24 10.54 -11.78
N PHE A 61 -1.98 10.11 -11.65
CA PHE A 61 -0.86 10.99 -11.29
C PHE A 61 -0.02 11.45 -12.49
N ARG A 62 -0.32 11.01 -13.74
CA ARG A 62 0.48 11.30 -14.95
C ARG A 62 0.80 12.78 -15.16
N GLN A 63 -0.17 13.66 -14.85
CA GLN A 63 -0.02 15.10 -15.04
C GLN A 63 1.01 15.74 -14.08
N TYR A 64 1.32 15.09 -12.97
CA TYR A 64 2.24 15.60 -11.96
C TYR A 64 3.67 15.06 -12.10
N LEU A 65 3.91 14.06 -12.97
CA LEU A 65 5.21 13.42 -13.11
C LEU A 65 6.34 14.41 -13.44
N HIS A 66 6.04 15.42 -14.24
CA HIS A 66 7.03 16.44 -14.62
C HIS A 66 7.45 17.36 -13.47
N SER A 67 6.63 17.51 -12.42
CA SER A 67 6.90 18.38 -11.29
C SER A 67 7.62 17.67 -10.11
N LEU A 68 7.77 16.35 -10.16
CA LEU A 68 8.29 15.57 -9.03
C LEU A 68 9.80 15.67 -8.82
N GLY A 69 10.58 16.08 -9.83
CA GLY A 69 12.03 16.24 -9.70
C GLY A 69 12.70 14.97 -9.14
N SER A 70 13.43 15.12 -8.04
CA SER A 70 14.13 13.99 -7.36
C SER A 70 13.20 12.98 -6.70
N MET A 71 11.90 13.30 -6.55
CA MET A 71 10.88 12.39 -6.02
C MET A 71 10.27 11.48 -7.08
N LEU A 72 10.63 11.66 -8.37
CA LEU A 72 10.07 10.86 -9.46
C LEU A 72 10.31 9.35 -9.24
N LEU A 73 11.54 8.97 -8.90
CA LEU A 73 11.90 7.55 -8.72
C LEU A 73 11.15 6.89 -7.56
N PRO A 74 11.10 7.45 -6.34
CA PRO A 74 10.26 6.92 -5.27
C PRO A 74 8.78 6.85 -5.65
N MET A 75 8.24 7.87 -6.29
CA MET A 75 6.82 7.97 -6.67
C MET A 75 6.43 7.04 -7.82
N VAL A 76 7.38 6.47 -8.55
CA VAL A 76 7.16 5.43 -9.57
C VAL A 76 7.32 4.03 -8.97
N LEU A 77 8.37 3.82 -8.17
CA LEU A 77 8.68 2.49 -7.61
C LEU A 77 7.73 2.08 -6.48
N TYR A 78 7.39 3.03 -5.61
CA TYR A 78 6.53 2.72 -4.47
C TYR A 78 5.12 2.24 -4.88
N PRO A 79 4.38 2.92 -5.78
CA PRO A 79 3.09 2.42 -6.26
C PRO A 79 3.16 1.06 -6.96
N LEU A 80 4.29 0.74 -7.59
CA LEU A 80 4.49 -0.58 -8.20
C LEU A 80 4.49 -1.68 -7.13
N VAL A 81 5.28 -1.50 -6.06
CA VAL A 81 5.34 -2.43 -4.93
C VAL A 81 3.98 -2.53 -4.23
N LEU A 82 3.33 -1.39 -3.98
CA LEU A 82 2.01 -1.29 -3.37
C LEU A 82 0.94 -2.03 -4.20
N SER A 83 0.93 -1.82 -5.52
CA SER A 83 -0.01 -2.48 -6.44
C SER A 83 0.19 -4.00 -6.43
N PHE A 84 1.44 -4.44 -6.40
CA PHE A 84 1.77 -5.86 -6.36
C PHE A 84 1.31 -6.50 -5.04
N MET A 85 1.59 -5.87 -3.91
CA MET A 85 1.14 -6.31 -2.59
C MET A 85 -0.39 -6.40 -2.53
N THR A 86 -1.09 -5.36 -3.00
CA THR A 86 -2.55 -5.31 -3.00
C THR A 86 -3.16 -6.41 -3.89
N ALA A 87 -2.61 -6.62 -5.08
CA ALA A 87 -3.06 -7.68 -5.99
C ALA A 87 -2.84 -9.08 -5.39
N MET A 88 -1.68 -9.32 -4.77
CA MET A 88 -1.41 -10.58 -4.06
C MET A 88 -2.38 -10.81 -2.90
N ALA A 89 -2.62 -9.80 -2.08
CA ALA A 89 -3.58 -9.86 -0.98
C ALA A 89 -4.98 -10.23 -1.48
N GLY A 90 -5.40 -9.67 -2.61
CA GLY A 90 -6.69 -9.95 -3.24
C GLY A 90 -6.86 -11.40 -3.72
N THR A 91 -5.78 -12.16 -3.89
CA THR A 91 -5.87 -13.59 -4.27
C THR A 91 -6.05 -14.53 -3.07
N LEU A 92 -5.67 -14.11 -1.86
CA LEU A 92 -5.69 -14.96 -0.66
C LEU A 92 -7.07 -15.56 -0.31
N PRO A 93 -8.19 -14.83 -0.43
CA PRO A 93 -9.52 -15.41 -0.16
C PRO A 93 -9.85 -16.62 -1.03
N PHE A 94 -9.30 -16.67 -2.22
CA PHE A 94 -9.52 -17.75 -3.20
C PHE A 94 -8.42 -18.82 -3.17
N ALA A 95 -7.22 -18.47 -2.72
CA ALA A 95 -6.07 -19.35 -2.73
C ALA A 95 -5.88 -20.12 -1.41
N VAL A 96 -6.25 -19.50 -0.29
CA VAL A 96 -6.02 -20.03 1.06
C VAL A 96 -7.33 -20.33 1.77
N SER A 97 -8.08 -19.30 2.15
CA SER A 97 -9.41 -19.45 2.75
C SER A 97 -10.20 -18.14 2.67
N PRO A 98 -11.56 -18.19 2.68
CA PRO A 98 -12.40 -16.98 2.61
C PRO A 98 -12.16 -15.97 3.73
N GLN A 99 -11.64 -16.39 4.87
CA GLN A 99 -11.33 -15.50 6.02
C GLN A 99 -10.32 -14.42 5.64
N TRP A 100 -9.44 -14.66 4.66
CA TRP A 100 -8.46 -13.69 4.17
C TRP A 100 -9.07 -12.49 3.44
N ILE A 101 -10.41 -12.47 3.25
CA ILE A 101 -11.10 -11.31 2.68
C ILE A 101 -10.85 -10.04 3.51
N LEU A 102 -10.76 -10.15 4.84
CA LEU A 102 -10.47 -9.03 5.71
C LEU A 102 -9.09 -8.44 5.44
N PHE A 103 -8.09 -9.31 5.23
CA PHE A 103 -6.74 -8.89 4.86
C PHE A 103 -6.72 -8.22 3.48
N ALA A 104 -7.43 -8.79 2.50
CA ALA A 104 -7.52 -8.23 1.15
C ALA A 104 -8.19 -6.84 1.14
N LEU A 105 -9.28 -6.68 1.91
CA LEU A 105 -9.94 -5.38 2.08
C LEU A 105 -9.03 -4.38 2.80
N GLY A 106 -8.28 -4.82 3.81
CA GLY A 106 -7.26 -4.01 4.47
C GLY A 106 -6.19 -3.53 3.49
N ALA A 107 -5.65 -4.42 2.65
CA ALA A 107 -4.66 -4.06 1.64
C ALA A 107 -5.21 -3.06 0.60
N ALA A 108 -6.46 -3.23 0.17
CA ALA A 108 -7.12 -2.27 -0.72
C ALA A 108 -7.34 -0.91 -0.05
N ALA A 109 -7.78 -0.88 1.21
CA ALA A 109 -7.95 0.34 1.99
C ALA A 109 -6.61 1.06 2.20
N PHE A 110 -5.53 0.31 2.46
CA PHE A 110 -4.18 0.85 2.55
C PHE A 110 -3.77 1.53 1.24
N CYS A 111 -3.95 0.84 0.11
CA CYS A 111 -3.66 1.39 -1.21
C CYS A 111 -4.40 2.71 -1.46
N ILE A 112 -5.69 2.79 -1.13
CA ILE A 112 -6.50 4.01 -1.29
C ILE A 112 -5.99 5.12 -0.37
N SER A 113 -5.67 4.82 0.89
CA SER A 113 -5.10 5.79 1.84
C SER A 113 -3.82 6.42 1.28
N ASP A 114 -2.93 5.60 0.73
CA ASP A 114 -1.66 6.04 0.18
C ASP A 114 -1.81 6.95 -1.05
N LEU A 115 -2.88 6.77 -1.84
CA LEU A 115 -3.19 7.70 -2.92
C LEU A 115 -3.53 9.11 -2.38
N PHE A 116 -4.20 9.20 -1.23
CA PHE A 116 -4.45 10.49 -0.57
C PHE A 116 -3.16 11.09 -0.01
N VAL A 117 -2.28 10.29 0.58
CA VAL A 117 -0.96 10.75 1.07
C VAL A 117 -0.11 11.27 -0.09
N ALA A 118 -0.04 10.54 -1.21
CA ALA A 118 0.67 10.98 -2.40
C ALA A 118 0.08 12.28 -2.97
N ARG A 119 -1.25 12.41 -3.01
CA ARG A 119 -1.93 13.61 -3.46
C ARG A 119 -1.68 14.80 -2.54
N ASP A 120 -1.67 14.58 -1.22
CA ASP A 120 -1.34 15.63 -0.26
C ASP A 120 0.07 16.18 -0.47
N PHE A 121 1.02 15.29 -0.68
CA PHE A 121 2.41 15.66 -0.96
C PHE A 121 2.55 16.49 -2.26
N ILE A 122 1.80 16.14 -3.31
CA ILE A 122 1.95 16.74 -4.64
C ILE A 122 1.23 18.09 -4.75
N CYS A 123 -0.02 18.17 -4.29
CA CYS A 123 -0.88 19.34 -4.53
C CYS A 123 -1.65 19.82 -3.29
N GLY A 124 -1.44 19.18 -2.15
CA GLY A 124 -2.22 19.44 -0.94
C GLY A 124 -3.65 18.90 -1.01
N ILE A 125 -4.20 18.56 0.14
CA ILE A 125 -5.61 18.16 0.30
C ILE A 125 -6.21 18.86 1.51
N THR A 126 -7.55 18.83 1.62
CA THR A 126 -8.27 19.44 2.75
C THR A 126 -8.02 18.66 4.05
N GLY A 127 -8.17 19.33 5.20
CA GLY A 127 -8.05 18.66 6.51
C GLY A 127 -9.01 17.46 6.66
N THR A 128 -10.22 17.57 6.14
CA THR A 128 -11.18 16.45 6.13
C THR A 128 -10.66 15.25 5.34
N GLN A 129 -10.02 15.49 4.19
CA GLN A 129 -9.42 14.42 3.37
C GLN A 129 -8.22 13.78 4.08
N LYS A 130 -7.37 14.59 4.75
CA LYS A 130 -6.25 14.08 5.56
C LYS A 130 -6.74 13.17 6.68
N ASN A 131 -7.74 13.61 7.44
CA ASN A 131 -8.33 12.81 8.50
C ASN A 131 -8.96 11.51 7.97
N GLY A 132 -9.66 11.58 6.82
CA GLY A 132 -10.22 10.42 6.16
C GLY A 132 -9.16 9.41 5.72
N ALA A 133 -8.06 9.88 5.14
CA ALA A 133 -6.92 9.05 4.75
C ALA A 133 -6.31 8.36 5.97
N LEU A 134 -6.12 9.09 7.08
CA LEU A 134 -5.55 8.55 8.31
C LEU A 134 -6.45 7.48 8.95
N ILE A 135 -7.77 7.74 9.01
CA ILE A 135 -8.73 6.75 9.49
C ILE A 135 -8.69 5.48 8.63
N LEU A 136 -8.68 5.65 7.31
CA LEU A 136 -8.62 4.54 6.37
C LEU A 136 -7.32 3.72 6.52
N TYR A 137 -6.19 4.39 6.74
CA TYR A 137 -4.90 3.79 7.02
C TYR A 137 -4.94 2.91 8.28
N TYR A 138 -5.39 3.45 9.42
CA TYR A 138 -5.45 2.67 10.66
C TYR A 138 -6.44 1.52 10.60
N LEU A 139 -7.59 1.70 9.94
CA LEU A 139 -8.52 0.60 9.68
C LEU A 139 -7.89 -0.49 8.82
N ALA A 140 -7.11 -0.11 7.79
CA ALA A 140 -6.39 -1.04 6.93
C ALA A 140 -5.35 -1.85 7.71
N VAL A 141 -4.51 -1.17 8.51
CA VAL A 141 -3.49 -1.82 9.35
C VAL A 141 -4.15 -2.76 10.35
N TYR A 142 -5.24 -2.33 11.01
CA TYR A 142 -6.00 -3.16 11.94
C TYR A 142 -6.58 -4.40 11.25
N ALA A 143 -7.21 -4.24 10.09
CA ALA A 143 -7.79 -5.34 9.31
C ALA A 143 -6.72 -6.37 8.90
N MET A 144 -5.55 -5.91 8.45
CA MET A 144 -4.44 -6.79 8.10
C MET A 144 -3.81 -7.48 9.31
N ALA A 145 -3.75 -6.80 10.46
CA ALA A 145 -3.20 -7.36 11.68
C ALA A 145 -4.13 -8.39 12.32
N SER A 146 -5.45 -8.14 12.31
CA SER A 146 -6.43 -8.95 13.00
C SER A 146 -6.56 -10.36 12.46
N ILE A 147 -6.21 -10.60 11.18
CA ILE A 147 -6.25 -11.94 10.60
C ILE A 147 -5.37 -12.95 11.37
N GLN A 148 -4.30 -12.48 12.01
CA GLN A 148 -3.40 -13.34 12.81
C GLN A 148 -4.08 -13.90 14.07
N VAL A 149 -5.21 -13.34 14.49
CA VAL A 149 -5.99 -13.83 15.63
C VAL A 149 -6.91 -14.99 15.22
N TYR A 150 -7.21 -15.11 13.93
CA TYR A 150 -8.11 -16.12 13.38
C TYR A 150 -7.37 -17.30 12.72
N LEU A 151 -6.05 -17.29 12.72
CA LEU A 151 -5.17 -18.36 12.25
C LEU A 151 -4.60 -19.15 13.41
#